data_5f1ea38c11878fc9cb89a1df70d84d99
#
_entry.id   5f1ea38c11878fc9cb89a1df70d84d99
#
_cell.length_a   1.000
_cell.length_b   1.000
_cell.length_c   1.000
_cell.angle_alpha   90.00
_cell.angle_beta   90.00
_cell.angle_gamma   90.00
#
_symmetry.space_group_name_H-M   'P 1'
#
loop_
_entity.id
_entity.type
_entity.pdbx_description
1 polymer ?
#
loop_
_entity_poly.entity_id
_entity_poly.type
_entity_poly.pdbx_seq_one_letter_code
_entity_poly.pdbx_strand_id
1 'polypeptide(L)'
;MARYRLHCVGASGNSFKVALFLNCAGIDWEPIGVDFAGGETRDAVWRAEVNEMGEIPVLEVDGRRLSQSGAILSWLAETHGVFGPSNAEEGFETARWLLFDNHKFTGSFAAHRVLQSMTPAPTHPDVLAYMRSRVQSAFSIVDKHLADRRFMLGNRPTIVDFSLVGYLYYPVEETGFDLAAAFPAIDASRARIAALSGWKPPYEMMPVGNSLPVVRSATEGLRA
;
A
#
# COMPACT_ATOMS: atom_id res chain seq x y z
N MET A 1 9.48 -25.07 -2.44
CA MET A 1 8.83 -23.90 -1.80
C MET A 1 9.74 -22.71 -2.02
N ALA A 2 9.20 -21.58 -2.43
CA ALA A 2 9.97 -20.36 -2.55
C ALA A 2 10.56 -19.95 -1.18
N ARG A 3 11.71 -19.32 -1.20
CA ARG A 3 12.36 -18.82 0.03
C ARG A 3 11.54 -17.75 0.74
N TYR A 4 10.80 -16.96 -0.04
CA TYR A 4 9.93 -15.88 0.47
C TYR A 4 8.48 -16.26 0.30
N ARG A 5 7.70 -16.16 1.38
CA ARG A 5 6.25 -16.40 1.39
C ARG A 5 5.57 -15.19 2.00
N LEU A 6 4.60 -14.62 1.31
CA LEU A 6 3.92 -13.38 1.74
C LEU A 6 2.47 -13.65 2.09
N HIS A 7 2.12 -13.47 3.36
CA HIS A 7 0.71 -13.41 3.79
C HIS A 7 0.09 -12.11 3.28
N CYS A 8 -0.88 -12.24 2.38
CA CYS A 8 -1.40 -11.08 1.64
C CYS A 8 -2.83 -11.31 1.15
N VAL A 9 -3.47 -10.23 0.72
CA VAL A 9 -4.72 -10.23 -0.03
C VAL A 9 -4.72 -9.08 -1.03
N GLY A 10 -5.30 -9.27 -2.20
CA GLY A 10 -5.31 -8.29 -3.29
C GLY A 10 -5.87 -6.92 -2.92
N ALA A 11 -6.79 -6.86 -1.95
CA ALA A 11 -7.35 -5.61 -1.44
C ALA A 11 -6.40 -4.82 -0.52
N SER A 12 -5.28 -5.41 -0.07
CA SER A 12 -4.33 -4.75 0.84
C SER A 12 -3.23 -4.02 0.08
N GLY A 13 -3.28 -2.69 0.07
CA GLY A 13 -2.20 -1.88 -0.49
C GLY A 13 -0.89 -2.02 0.28
N ASN A 14 -0.92 -2.28 1.59
CA ASN A 14 0.30 -2.57 2.35
C ASN A 14 0.95 -3.89 1.94
N SER A 15 0.16 -4.92 1.62
CA SER A 15 0.69 -6.17 1.05
C SER A 15 1.23 -5.93 -0.36
N PHE A 16 0.54 -5.10 -1.15
CA PHE A 16 0.97 -4.76 -2.50
C PHE A 16 2.35 -4.08 -2.53
N LYS A 17 2.68 -3.20 -1.59
CA LYS A 17 4.02 -2.59 -1.46
C LYS A 17 5.14 -3.63 -1.48
N VAL A 18 4.97 -4.69 -0.68
CA VAL A 18 5.97 -5.77 -0.54
C VAL A 18 5.98 -6.67 -1.77
N ALA A 19 4.81 -7.09 -2.25
CA ALA A 19 4.68 -7.90 -3.45
C ALA A 19 5.30 -7.22 -4.68
N LEU A 20 5.03 -5.91 -4.84
CA LEU A 20 5.58 -5.09 -5.92
C LEU A 20 7.12 -5.01 -5.84
N PHE A 21 7.67 -4.79 -4.65
CA PHE A 21 9.12 -4.78 -4.44
C PHE A 21 9.74 -6.12 -4.88
N LEU A 22 9.20 -7.23 -4.38
CA LEU A 22 9.70 -8.58 -4.69
C LEU A 22 9.70 -8.84 -6.21
N ASN A 23 8.61 -8.52 -6.88
CA ASN A 23 8.51 -8.66 -8.33
C ASN A 23 9.50 -7.76 -9.08
N CYS A 24 9.58 -6.47 -8.75
CA CYS A 24 10.47 -5.53 -9.44
C CYS A 24 11.96 -5.81 -9.16
N ALA A 25 12.26 -6.42 -8.03
CA ALA A 25 13.62 -6.89 -7.70
C ALA A 25 13.96 -8.25 -8.33
N GLY A 26 13.01 -8.90 -9.01
CA GLY A 26 13.21 -10.25 -9.60
C GLY A 26 13.39 -11.34 -8.54
N ILE A 27 12.84 -11.15 -7.35
CA ILE A 27 12.91 -12.10 -6.24
C ILE A 27 11.74 -13.08 -6.35
N ASP A 28 12.03 -14.38 -6.33
CA ASP A 28 11.01 -15.42 -6.33
C ASP A 28 10.29 -15.50 -4.99
N TRP A 29 8.96 -15.52 -5.01
CA TRP A 29 8.10 -15.55 -3.82
C TRP A 29 6.76 -16.25 -4.08
N GLU A 30 6.11 -16.72 -3.02
CA GLU A 30 4.78 -17.34 -3.04
C GLU A 30 3.78 -16.55 -2.21
N PRO A 31 2.56 -16.28 -2.70
CA PRO A 31 1.51 -15.68 -1.90
C PRO A 31 0.88 -16.71 -0.96
N ILE A 32 0.62 -16.31 0.29
CA ILE A 32 -0.27 -17.00 1.23
C ILE A 32 -1.52 -16.12 1.35
N GLY A 33 -2.64 -16.60 0.80
CA GLY A 33 -3.91 -15.87 0.87
C GLY A 33 -4.42 -15.79 2.30
N VAL A 34 -4.87 -14.59 2.71
CA VAL A 34 -5.44 -14.35 4.04
C VAL A 34 -6.90 -13.91 3.90
N ASP A 35 -7.80 -14.56 4.61
CA ASP A 35 -9.21 -14.13 4.71
C ASP A 35 -9.37 -12.96 5.69
N PHE A 36 -8.89 -11.80 5.25
CA PHE A 36 -8.93 -10.58 6.06
C PHE A 36 -10.37 -10.13 6.37
N ALA A 37 -11.29 -10.23 5.39
CA ALA A 37 -12.69 -9.85 5.58
C ALA A 37 -13.41 -10.81 6.52
N GLY A 38 -13.16 -12.11 6.42
CA GLY A 38 -13.67 -13.13 7.35
C GLY A 38 -13.09 -13.03 8.76
N GLY A 39 -12.02 -12.24 8.95
CA GLY A 39 -11.46 -11.96 10.25
C GLY A 39 -10.36 -12.92 10.68
N GLU A 40 -9.74 -13.65 9.77
CA GLU A 40 -8.64 -14.56 10.07
C GLU A 40 -7.55 -13.89 10.92
N THR A 41 -7.18 -12.64 10.62
CA THR A 41 -6.17 -11.89 11.38
C THR A 41 -6.61 -11.49 12.80
N ARG A 42 -7.89 -11.66 13.14
CA ARG A 42 -8.43 -11.42 14.49
C ARG A 42 -8.42 -12.68 15.34
N ASP A 43 -8.24 -13.84 14.73
CA ASP A 43 -8.16 -15.12 15.43
C ASP A 43 -6.95 -15.18 16.36
N ALA A 44 -7.14 -15.72 17.56
CA ALA A 44 -6.09 -15.77 18.58
C ALA A 44 -4.92 -16.69 18.19
N VAL A 45 -5.21 -17.79 17.49
CA VAL A 45 -4.17 -18.74 17.02
C VAL A 45 -3.36 -18.06 15.91
N TRP A 46 -4.04 -17.42 14.94
CA TRP A 46 -3.37 -16.69 13.87
C TRP A 46 -2.44 -15.60 14.44
N ARG A 47 -2.90 -14.84 15.46
CA ARG A 47 -2.08 -13.83 16.12
C ARG A 47 -0.87 -14.42 16.84
N ALA A 48 -1.04 -15.53 17.51
CA ALA A 48 0.07 -16.18 18.20
C ALA A 48 1.10 -16.78 17.23
N GLU A 49 0.62 -17.34 16.12
CA GLU A 49 1.49 -18.07 15.18
C GLU A 49 2.05 -17.22 14.06
N VAL A 50 1.34 -16.18 13.58
CA VAL A 50 1.74 -15.42 12.38
C VAL A 50 2.16 -14.00 12.73
N ASN A 51 1.29 -13.21 13.36
CA ASN A 51 1.59 -11.82 13.72
C ASN A 51 0.70 -11.34 14.87
N GLU A 52 1.28 -11.11 16.04
CA GLU A 52 0.59 -10.63 17.24
C GLU A 52 -0.23 -9.35 17.03
N MET A 53 0.18 -8.49 16.07
CA MET A 53 -0.53 -7.25 15.72
C MET A 53 -1.85 -7.51 14.98
N GLY A 54 -2.08 -8.72 14.43
CA GLY A 54 -3.29 -9.04 13.65
C GLY A 54 -3.36 -8.30 12.32
N GLU A 55 -2.25 -8.04 11.69
CA GLU A 55 -2.12 -7.25 10.47
C GLU A 55 -1.34 -7.98 9.38
N ILE A 56 -1.60 -7.63 8.13
CA ILE A 56 -0.86 -8.02 6.93
C ILE A 56 -0.26 -6.78 6.25
N PRO A 57 0.86 -6.91 5.53
CA PRO A 57 1.57 -8.13 5.14
C PRO A 57 2.41 -8.74 6.28
N VAL A 58 2.64 -10.05 6.16
CA VAL A 58 3.70 -10.75 6.89
C VAL A 58 4.56 -11.48 5.89
N LEU A 59 5.86 -11.24 5.90
CA LEU A 59 6.83 -11.93 5.05
C LEU A 59 7.52 -13.04 5.84
N GLU A 60 7.33 -14.28 5.41
CA GLU A 60 8.08 -15.42 5.92
C GLU A 60 9.37 -15.60 5.11
N VAL A 61 10.48 -15.70 5.80
CA VAL A 61 11.80 -15.95 5.21
C VAL A 61 12.72 -16.63 6.21
N ASP A 62 13.34 -17.73 5.81
CA ASP A 62 14.33 -18.48 6.60
C ASP A 62 13.83 -18.75 8.07
N GLY A 63 12.56 -19.14 8.23
CA GLY A 63 11.91 -19.41 9.53
C GLY A 63 11.54 -18.16 10.35
N ARG A 64 11.78 -16.95 9.83
CA ARG A 64 11.40 -15.68 10.45
C ARG A 64 10.11 -15.15 9.86
N ARG A 65 9.35 -14.41 10.65
CA ARG A 65 8.16 -13.66 10.23
C ARG A 65 8.41 -12.17 10.44
N LEU A 66 8.36 -11.41 9.36
CA LEU A 66 8.57 -9.97 9.35
C LEU A 66 7.24 -9.29 9.09
N SER A 67 6.87 -8.32 9.92
CA SER A 67 5.64 -7.54 9.79
C SER A 67 5.95 -6.05 9.61
N GLN A 68 4.92 -5.24 9.32
CA GLN A 68 5.00 -3.81 8.95
C GLN A 68 5.68 -3.57 7.59
N SER A 69 4.87 -3.19 6.60
CA SER A 69 5.32 -3.07 5.20
C SER A 69 6.56 -2.20 5.02
N GLY A 70 6.66 -1.06 5.73
CA GLY A 70 7.84 -0.20 5.68
C GLY A 70 9.10 -0.85 6.25
N ALA A 71 8.98 -1.62 7.34
CA ALA A 71 10.09 -2.38 7.91
C ALA A 71 10.53 -3.52 6.99
N ILE A 72 9.56 -4.23 6.39
CA ILE A 72 9.83 -5.29 5.41
C ILE A 72 10.57 -4.72 4.19
N LEU A 73 10.10 -3.60 3.64
CA LEU A 73 10.75 -2.93 2.51
C LEU A 73 12.20 -2.53 2.84
N SER A 74 12.43 -1.97 4.03
CA SER A 74 13.77 -1.58 4.48
C SER A 74 14.69 -2.79 4.59
N TRP A 75 14.20 -3.87 5.20
CA TRP A 75 14.96 -5.11 5.33
C TRP A 75 15.26 -5.77 3.97
N LEU A 76 14.28 -5.80 3.05
CA LEU A 76 14.47 -6.33 1.69
C LEU A 76 15.50 -5.51 0.90
N ALA A 77 15.40 -4.18 0.97
CA ALA A 77 16.33 -3.28 0.28
C ALA A 77 17.78 -3.47 0.76
N GLU A 78 17.99 -3.58 2.07
CA GLU A 78 19.29 -3.84 2.67
C GLU A 78 19.81 -5.23 2.28
N THR A 79 18.96 -6.27 2.38
CA THR A 79 19.33 -7.65 2.12
C THR A 79 19.73 -7.88 0.67
N HIS A 80 19.06 -7.23 -0.28
CA HIS A 80 19.27 -7.44 -1.72
C HIS A 80 20.08 -6.33 -2.40
N GLY A 81 20.38 -5.23 -1.71
CA GLY A 81 21.14 -4.11 -2.26
C GLY A 81 20.44 -3.36 -3.39
N VAL A 82 19.09 -3.42 -3.46
CA VAL A 82 18.30 -2.76 -4.51
C VAL A 82 17.23 -1.85 -3.91
N PHE A 83 16.93 -0.74 -4.58
CA PHE A 83 15.92 0.25 -4.19
C PHE A 83 16.12 0.87 -2.79
N GLY A 84 17.25 0.59 -2.13
CA GLY A 84 17.59 1.18 -0.83
C GLY A 84 18.23 2.55 -0.95
N PRO A 85 18.49 3.23 0.19
CA PRO A 85 19.26 4.46 0.23
C PRO A 85 20.71 4.21 -0.18
N SER A 86 21.35 5.19 -0.84
CA SER A 86 22.73 5.10 -1.32
C SER A 86 23.76 5.67 -0.32
N ASN A 87 23.30 6.43 0.66
CA ASN A 87 24.14 7.06 1.69
C ASN A 87 23.31 7.38 2.94
N ALA A 88 23.98 7.90 3.98
CA ALA A 88 23.33 8.18 5.27
C ALA A 88 22.24 9.27 5.18
N GLU A 89 22.41 10.28 4.33
CA GLU A 89 21.41 11.34 4.11
C GLU A 89 20.15 10.77 3.47
N GLU A 90 20.30 9.99 2.39
CA GLU A 90 19.16 9.27 1.82
C GLU A 90 18.52 8.28 2.82
N GLY A 91 19.32 7.69 3.71
CA GLY A 91 18.82 6.83 4.80
C GLY A 91 17.89 7.57 5.75
N PHE A 92 18.28 8.79 6.16
CA PHE A 92 17.42 9.65 6.98
C PHE A 92 16.14 10.05 6.24
N GLU A 93 16.25 10.50 4.99
CA GLU A 93 15.09 10.86 4.18
C GLU A 93 14.17 9.67 3.92
N THR A 94 14.74 8.47 3.70
CA THR A 94 13.94 7.22 3.58
C THR A 94 13.11 6.99 4.84
N ALA A 95 13.71 7.02 6.01
CA ALA A 95 13.00 6.84 7.28
C ALA A 95 11.93 7.92 7.48
N ARG A 96 12.24 9.19 7.20
CA ARG A 96 11.30 10.31 7.31
C ARG A 96 10.06 10.13 6.44
N TRP A 97 10.24 9.71 5.19
CA TRP A 97 9.12 9.51 4.27
C TRP A 97 8.33 8.22 4.55
N LEU A 98 8.97 7.15 4.98
CA LEU A 98 8.27 5.93 5.41
C LEU A 98 7.39 6.18 6.63
N LEU A 99 7.87 6.96 7.61
CA LEU A 99 7.06 7.37 8.78
C LEU A 99 5.90 8.28 8.37
N PHE A 100 6.12 9.23 7.44
CA PHE A 100 5.06 10.06 6.90
C PHE A 100 4.00 9.24 6.15
N ASP A 101 4.45 8.30 5.31
CA ASP A 101 3.55 7.40 4.59
C ASP A 101 2.66 6.62 5.56
N ASN A 102 3.25 5.94 6.50
CA ASN A 102 2.51 5.10 7.44
C ASN A 102 1.53 5.91 8.31
N HIS A 103 1.95 7.09 8.78
CA HIS A 103 1.14 7.92 9.65
C HIS A 103 0.05 8.71 8.91
N LYS A 104 0.39 9.33 7.78
CA LYS A 104 -0.51 10.31 7.12
C LYS A 104 -0.98 9.88 5.74
N PHE A 105 -0.08 9.47 4.87
CA PHE A 105 -0.40 9.22 3.47
C PHE A 105 -1.21 7.92 3.33
N THR A 106 -0.57 6.79 3.48
CA THR A 106 -1.23 5.48 3.44
C THR A 106 -2.25 5.32 4.57
N GLY A 107 -1.91 5.71 5.81
CA GLY A 107 -2.81 5.55 6.95
C GLY A 107 -4.15 6.25 6.76
N SER A 108 -4.16 7.46 6.20
CA SER A 108 -5.41 8.18 5.90
C SER A 108 -6.12 7.60 4.67
N PHE A 109 -5.36 7.27 3.60
CA PHE A 109 -5.94 6.82 2.35
C PHE A 109 -6.54 5.41 2.44
N ALA A 110 -5.85 4.48 3.10
CA ALA A 110 -6.37 3.14 3.37
C ALA A 110 -7.67 3.20 4.18
N ALA A 111 -7.70 3.99 5.26
CA ALA A 111 -8.89 4.17 6.07
C ALA A 111 -10.04 4.80 5.27
N HIS A 112 -9.76 5.85 4.48
CA HIS A 112 -10.77 6.46 3.60
C HIS A 112 -11.35 5.42 2.63
N ARG A 113 -10.50 4.64 1.94
CA ARG A 113 -10.94 3.60 0.98
C ARG A 113 -11.82 2.55 1.65
N VAL A 114 -11.45 2.08 2.86
CA VAL A 114 -12.29 1.13 3.62
C VAL A 114 -13.66 1.72 3.92
N LEU A 115 -13.72 2.94 4.42
CA LEU A 115 -14.97 3.63 4.73
C LEU A 115 -15.81 3.95 3.48
N GLN A 116 -15.17 4.21 2.36
CA GLN A 116 -15.79 4.52 1.07
C GLN A 116 -16.42 3.26 0.43
N SER A 117 -15.71 2.13 0.43
CA SER A 117 -16.04 1.01 -0.45
C SER A 117 -16.06 -0.38 0.20
N MET A 118 -15.68 -0.53 1.47
CA MET A 118 -15.55 -1.85 2.10
C MET A 118 -16.45 -2.05 3.32
N THR A 119 -17.15 -1.02 3.79
CA THR A 119 -18.07 -1.15 4.92
C THR A 119 -19.41 -1.75 4.45
N PRO A 120 -20.05 -2.66 5.22
CA PRO A 120 -21.36 -3.23 4.86
C PRO A 120 -22.46 -2.18 4.74
N ALA A 121 -22.46 -1.17 5.62
CA ALA A 121 -23.37 -0.03 5.58
C ALA A 121 -22.66 1.23 5.08
N PRO A 122 -23.37 2.21 4.46
CA PRO A 122 -22.79 3.49 4.11
C PRO A 122 -22.21 4.22 5.31
N THR A 123 -20.99 4.75 5.15
CA THR A 123 -20.36 5.60 6.17
C THR A 123 -21.01 6.97 6.18
N HIS A 124 -21.18 7.57 7.37
CA HIS A 124 -21.75 8.92 7.51
C HIS A 124 -20.96 9.95 6.66
N PRO A 125 -21.64 10.84 5.91
CA PRO A 125 -20.97 11.78 5.00
C PRO A 125 -19.90 12.66 5.65
N ASP A 126 -20.12 13.12 6.88
CA ASP A 126 -19.16 13.98 7.60
C ASP A 126 -17.85 13.20 7.94
N VAL A 127 -17.97 11.91 8.24
CA VAL A 127 -16.80 11.06 8.49
C VAL A 127 -15.99 10.87 7.20
N LEU A 128 -16.68 10.62 6.08
CA LEU A 128 -16.03 10.52 4.77
C LEU A 128 -15.39 11.85 4.37
N ALA A 129 -16.08 12.97 4.57
CA ALA A 129 -15.57 14.32 4.28
C ALA A 129 -14.31 14.62 5.10
N TYR A 130 -14.33 14.30 6.40
CA TYR A 130 -13.17 14.45 7.28
C TYR A 130 -11.99 13.60 6.80
N MET A 131 -12.20 12.32 6.52
CA MET A 131 -11.14 11.44 6.03
C MET A 131 -10.61 11.89 4.67
N ARG A 132 -11.50 12.32 3.76
CA ARG A 132 -11.11 12.89 2.48
C ARG A 132 -10.21 14.11 2.63
N SER A 133 -10.50 15.02 3.54
CA SER A 133 -9.67 16.20 3.80
C SER A 133 -8.26 15.83 4.28
N ARG A 134 -8.14 14.78 5.09
CA ARG A 134 -6.84 14.26 5.55
C ARG A 134 -6.03 13.68 4.40
N VAL A 135 -6.67 12.92 3.52
CA VAL A 135 -6.04 12.38 2.30
C VAL A 135 -5.57 13.53 1.41
N GLN A 136 -6.42 14.51 1.13
CA GLN A 136 -6.08 15.67 0.30
C GLN A 136 -4.87 16.43 0.85
N SER A 137 -4.82 16.66 2.17
CA SER A 137 -3.69 17.29 2.83
C SER A 137 -2.39 16.51 2.64
N ALA A 138 -2.42 15.18 2.83
CA ALA A 138 -1.23 14.33 2.66
C ALA A 138 -0.79 14.26 1.19
N PHE A 139 -1.75 14.12 0.27
CA PHE A 139 -1.49 14.04 -1.17
C PHE A 139 -0.90 15.35 -1.71
N SER A 140 -1.42 16.52 -1.28
CA SER A 140 -0.88 17.83 -1.68
C SER A 140 0.60 18.00 -1.30
N ILE A 141 1.04 17.43 -0.17
CA ILE A 141 2.44 17.47 0.25
C ILE A 141 3.30 16.63 -0.71
N VAL A 142 2.86 15.40 -1.04
CA VAL A 142 3.61 14.50 -1.93
C VAL A 142 3.58 14.99 -3.37
N ASP A 143 2.43 15.47 -3.84
CA ASP A 143 2.28 16.01 -5.19
C ASP A 143 3.21 17.21 -5.42
N LYS A 144 3.23 18.15 -4.46
CA LYS A 144 4.16 19.28 -4.49
C LYS A 144 5.63 18.84 -4.47
N HIS A 145 5.96 17.82 -3.66
CA HIS A 145 7.32 17.30 -3.58
C HIS A 145 7.78 16.66 -4.90
N LEU A 146 6.87 15.98 -5.59
CA LEU A 146 7.12 15.31 -6.87
C LEU A 146 7.04 16.24 -8.10
N ALA A 147 6.60 17.49 -7.96
CA ALA A 147 6.37 18.40 -9.08
C ALA A 147 7.63 18.64 -9.92
N ASP A 148 8.81 18.64 -9.28
CA ASP A 148 10.12 18.84 -9.91
C ASP A 148 11.04 17.62 -9.78
N ARG A 149 10.52 16.48 -9.31
CA ARG A 149 11.28 15.25 -9.05
C ARG A 149 10.74 14.07 -9.82
N ARG A 150 11.66 13.23 -10.26
CA ARG A 150 11.29 12.00 -10.95
C ARG A 150 10.76 10.93 -9.99
N PHE A 151 11.40 10.79 -8.83
CA PHE A 151 11.05 9.91 -7.73
C PHE A 151 11.25 10.64 -6.40
N MET A 152 10.77 10.07 -5.31
CA MET A 152 10.79 10.71 -4.00
C MET A 152 12.18 11.17 -3.53
N LEU A 153 13.22 10.40 -3.82
CA LEU A 153 14.59 10.71 -3.41
C LEU A 153 15.52 10.99 -4.62
N GLY A 154 14.97 11.51 -5.73
CA GLY A 154 15.78 11.93 -6.88
C GLY A 154 15.43 11.20 -8.19
N ASN A 155 16.43 10.58 -8.85
CA ASN A 155 16.28 10.11 -10.23
C ASN A 155 16.06 8.59 -10.38
N ARG A 156 16.06 7.84 -9.29
CA ARG A 156 15.84 6.39 -9.26
C ARG A 156 14.73 6.03 -8.27
N PRO A 157 13.98 4.93 -8.52
CA PRO A 157 13.00 4.46 -7.56
C PRO A 157 13.69 3.94 -6.29
N THR A 158 13.06 4.19 -5.15
CA THR A 158 13.47 3.71 -3.83
C THR A 158 12.29 3.09 -3.09
N ILE A 159 12.55 2.43 -1.96
CA ILE A 159 11.48 1.87 -1.12
C ILE A 159 10.46 2.92 -0.66
N VAL A 160 10.80 4.21 -0.68
CA VAL A 160 9.84 5.29 -0.42
C VAL A 160 8.78 5.34 -1.51
N ASP A 161 9.18 5.23 -2.78
CA ASP A 161 8.27 5.20 -3.92
C ASP A 161 7.37 3.96 -3.85
N PHE A 162 7.94 2.78 -3.58
CA PHE A 162 7.17 1.54 -3.39
C PHE A 162 6.16 1.65 -2.23
N SER A 163 6.53 2.33 -1.16
CA SER A 163 5.65 2.54 -0.01
C SER A 163 4.48 3.44 -0.36
N LEU A 164 4.73 4.60 -0.96
CA LEU A 164 3.68 5.57 -1.29
C LEU A 164 2.67 5.05 -2.33
N VAL A 165 3.10 4.24 -3.31
CA VAL A 165 2.18 3.76 -4.35
C VAL A 165 1.25 2.64 -3.92
N GLY A 166 1.37 2.11 -2.71
CA GLY A 166 0.66 0.93 -2.24
C GLY A 166 -0.85 0.91 -2.51
N TYR A 167 -1.52 2.04 -2.37
CA TYR A 167 -2.96 2.17 -2.61
C TYR A 167 -3.33 2.96 -3.87
N LEU A 168 -2.36 3.45 -4.65
CA LEU A 168 -2.63 4.36 -5.77
C LEU A 168 -3.10 3.65 -7.06
N TYR A 169 -3.11 2.31 -7.10
CA TYR A 169 -3.53 1.54 -8.27
C TYR A 169 -4.93 0.94 -8.17
N TYR A 170 -5.63 1.21 -7.08
CA TYR A 170 -7.02 0.79 -6.96
C TYR A 170 -7.95 1.73 -7.72
N PRO A 171 -9.08 1.21 -8.25
CA PRO A 171 -10.03 1.99 -9.06
C PRO A 171 -10.56 3.23 -8.34
N VAL A 172 -10.94 4.26 -9.12
CA VAL A 172 -11.52 5.48 -8.57
C VAL A 172 -12.85 5.22 -7.84
N GLU A 173 -13.59 4.22 -8.27
CA GLU A 173 -14.84 3.77 -7.64
C GLU A 173 -14.61 3.28 -6.21
N GLU A 174 -13.44 2.72 -5.93
CA GLU A 174 -13.04 2.26 -4.59
C GLU A 174 -12.45 3.37 -3.75
N THR A 175 -11.65 4.24 -4.38
CA THR A 175 -10.84 5.23 -3.68
C THR A 175 -11.51 6.60 -3.56
N GLY A 176 -12.42 6.93 -4.48
CA GLY A 176 -13.05 8.25 -4.57
C GLY A 176 -12.12 9.36 -5.07
N PHE A 177 -10.91 9.05 -5.58
CA PHE A 177 -9.93 10.02 -6.05
C PHE A 177 -9.52 9.77 -7.51
N ASP A 178 -9.79 10.76 -8.36
CA ASP A 178 -9.18 10.85 -9.68
C ASP A 178 -7.80 11.51 -9.53
N LEU A 179 -6.75 10.69 -9.53
CA LEU A 179 -5.38 11.16 -9.30
C LEU A 179 -4.87 12.03 -10.45
N ALA A 180 -5.20 11.68 -11.69
CA ALA A 180 -4.75 12.44 -12.86
C ALA A 180 -5.30 13.87 -12.85
N ALA A 181 -6.55 14.03 -12.43
CA ALA A 181 -7.19 15.35 -12.35
C ALA A 181 -6.74 16.16 -11.11
N ALA A 182 -6.56 15.50 -9.95
CA ALA A 182 -6.37 16.19 -8.69
C ALA A 182 -4.90 16.29 -8.23
N PHE A 183 -4.04 15.32 -8.62
CA PHE A 183 -2.65 15.19 -8.15
C PHE A 183 -1.75 14.68 -9.29
N PRO A 184 -1.50 15.51 -10.32
CA PRO A 184 -0.84 15.07 -11.55
C PRO A 184 0.61 14.62 -11.35
N ALA A 185 1.35 15.15 -10.37
CA ALA A 185 2.72 14.72 -10.09
C ALA A 185 2.75 13.34 -9.41
N ILE A 186 1.80 13.04 -8.53
CA ILE A 186 1.60 11.70 -7.97
C ILE A 186 1.24 10.72 -9.10
N ASP A 187 0.31 11.09 -9.98
CA ASP A 187 -0.10 10.23 -11.10
C ASP A 187 1.05 9.93 -12.05
N ALA A 188 1.85 10.93 -12.39
CA ALA A 188 3.05 10.76 -13.20
C ALA A 188 4.10 9.86 -12.50
N SER A 189 4.28 9.98 -11.19
CA SER A 189 5.18 9.11 -10.42
C SER A 189 4.68 7.67 -10.38
N ARG A 190 3.38 7.47 -10.12
CA ARG A 190 2.71 6.17 -10.17
C ARG A 190 2.91 5.49 -11.55
N ALA A 191 2.76 6.23 -12.64
CA ALA A 191 2.98 5.71 -13.99
C ALA A 191 4.44 5.26 -14.21
N ARG A 192 5.43 5.97 -13.63
CA ARG A 192 6.85 5.55 -13.72
C ARG A 192 7.12 4.25 -12.96
N ILE A 193 6.50 4.06 -11.80
CA ILE A 193 6.60 2.80 -11.06
C ILE A 193 5.90 1.67 -11.84
N ALA A 194 4.76 1.93 -12.45
CA ALA A 194 4.05 0.95 -13.29
C ALA A 194 4.84 0.54 -14.55
N ALA A 195 5.80 1.34 -14.97
CA ALA A 195 6.70 1.00 -16.09
C ALA A 195 7.90 0.12 -15.70
N LEU A 196 8.08 -0.19 -14.41
CA LEU A 196 9.14 -1.09 -13.96
C LEU A 196 8.85 -2.53 -14.39
N SER A 197 9.92 -3.26 -14.73
CA SER A 197 9.81 -4.71 -14.96
C SER A 197 9.26 -5.41 -13.73
N GLY A 198 8.36 -6.36 -13.92
CA GLY A 198 7.72 -7.09 -12.83
C GLY A 198 6.48 -6.42 -12.22
N TRP A 199 6.13 -5.20 -12.64
CA TRP A 199 4.90 -4.56 -12.20
C TRP A 199 3.66 -5.31 -12.74
N LYS A 200 2.66 -5.47 -11.87
CA LYS A 200 1.29 -5.94 -12.19
C LYS A 200 0.32 -5.21 -11.26
N PRO A 201 -0.96 -5.04 -11.64
CA PRO A 201 -1.95 -4.46 -10.74
C PRO A 201 -2.18 -5.35 -9.49
N PRO A 202 -2.63 -4.77 -8.35
CA PRO A 202 -2.75 -5.48 -7.08
C PRO A 202 -3.56 -6.77 -7.14
N TYR A 203 -4.70 -6.76 -7.83
CA TYR A 203 -5.60 -7.92 -7.94
C TYR A 203 -5.10 -9.03 -8.87
N GLU A 204 -4.10 -8.75 -9.72
CA GLU A 204 -3.43 -9.76 -10.53
C GLU A 204 -2.18 -10.33 -9.84
N MET A 205 -1.58 -9.53 -8.94
CA MET A 205 -0.33 -9.89 -8.27
C MET A 205 -0.55 -10.75 -7.02
N MET A 206 -1.69 -10.58 -6.36
CA MET A 206 -2.01 -11.22 -5.09
C MET A 206 -3.37 -11.91 -5.13
N PRO A 207 -3.62 -12.93 -4.28
CA PRO A 207 -4.95 -13.56 -4.17
C PRO A 207 -6.02 -12.53 -3.85
N VAL A 208 -7.13 -12.55 -4.61
CA VAL A 208 -8.22 -11.60 -4.43
C VAL A 208 -8.94 -11.81 -3.10
N GLY A 209 -9.10 -13.08 -2.68
CA GLY A 209 -9.80 -13.44 -1.44
C GLY A 209 -11.28 -13.06 -1.46
N ASN A 210 -11.91 -12.99 -0.28
CA ASN A 210 -13.31 -12.61 -0.10
C ASN A 210 -13.48 -11.09 0.17
N SER A 211 -12.40 -10.33 0.12
CA SER A 211 -12.36 -8.89 0.46
C SER A 211 -12.55 -8.01 -0.76
N LEU A 212 -13.63 -8.23 -1.53
CA LEU A 212 -13.94 -7.35 -2.66
C LEU A 212 -14.67 -6.09 -2.18
N PRO A 213 -14.31 -4.91 -2.70
CA PRO A 213 -15.02 -3.68 -2.42
C PRO A 213 -16.48 -3.74 -2.86
N VAL A 214 -17.37 -3.16 -2.07
CA VAL A 214 -18.75 -2.90 -2.45
C VAL A 214 -18.78 -1.57 -3.19
N VAL A 215 -18.78 -1.62 -4.51
CA VAL A 215 -18.92 -0.41 -5.33
C VAL A 215 -20.39 0.04 -5.24
N ARG A 216 -20.62 1.16 -4.53
CA ARG A 216 -21.94 1.80 -4.44
C ARG A 216 -22.08 2.81 -5.56
N SER A 217 -23.19 2.72 -6.32
CA SER A 217 -23.48 3.75 -7.30
C SER A 217 -23.75 5.09 -6.59
N ALA A 218 -23.29 6.19 -7.17
CA ALA A 218 -23.45 7.55 -6.62
C ALA A 218 -24.93 7.97 -6.36
N THR A 219 -25.89 7.16 -6.83
CA THR A 219 -27.33 7.40 -6.70
C THR A 219 -27.95 6.86 -5.41
N GLU A 220 -27.27 6.01 -4.65
CA GLU A 220 -27.81 5.45 -3.39
C GLU A 220 -27.63 6.36 -2.17
N GLY A 221 -26.70 7.32 -2.21
CA GLY A 221 -26.44 8.28 -1.14
C GLY A 221 -27.40 9.46 -1.03
N LEU A 222 -28.38 9.60 -1.93
CA LEU A 222 -29.35 10.72 -1.96
C LEU A 222 -30.75 10.36 -1.43
N ARG A 223 -30.93 9.17 -0.87
CA ARG A 223 -32.22 8.67 -0.37
C ARG A 223 -32.17 8.24 1.10
N ALA A 224 -31.52 9.00 1.94
CA ALA A 224 -31.62 8.84 3.40
C ALA A 224 -31.81 10.20 4.08
#